data_531a97a6792a7d833812ad6e18dbeff5
#
_entry.id   531a97a6792a7d833812ad6e18dbeff5
#
_cell.length_a   1.000
_cell.length_b   1.000
_cell.length_c   1.000
_cell.angle_alpha   90.00
_cell.angle_beta   90.00
_cell.angle_gamma   90.00
#
_symmetry.space_group_name_H-M   'P 1'
#
loop_
_entity.id
_entity.type
_entity.pdbx_description
1 polymer ?
#
loop_
_entity_poly.entity_id
_entity_poly.type
_entity_poly.pdbx_seq_one_letter_code
_entity_poly.pdbx_strand_id
1 'polypeptide(L)'
;MVITARAVPPNDFVVGQKCTYHQLVDDKLVRGYADLTGDHNKIHVDDVFAKKTKFGQRIAHGGIMFGMISKVLGGEMPGLGTIYLSQLVNFHAPVFINDTVTLELTITALLPKHVAKINCVMTKQSGEVVVDGVATVKLPGWLMKKA
;
A
#
# COMPACT_ATOMS: atom_id res chain seq x y z
N MET A 1 -3.30 -8.26 15.58
CA MET A 1 -4.25 -7.18 15.89
C MET A 1 -5.28 -7.16 14.76
N VAL A 2 -6.50 -7.57 15.06
CA VAL A 2 -7.61 -7.49 14.09
C VAL A 2 -8.06 -6.04 14.08
N ILE A 3 -7.70 -5.30 13.04
CA ILE A 3 -8.23 -3.95 12.84
C ILE A 3 -9.66 -4.12 12.33
N THR A 4 -10.62 -3.86 13.17
CA THR A 4 -12.03 -3.77 12.75
C THR A 4 -12.15 -2.57 11.80
N ALA A 5 -12.43 -2.85 10.53
CA ALA A 5 -12.68 -1.83 9.54
C ALA A 5 -13.83 -0.93 10.04
N ARG A 6 -13.52 0.32 10.32
CA ARG A 6 -14.52 1.30 10.74
C ARG A 6 -15.19 1.86 9.50
N ALA A 7 -16.46 1.58 9.32
CA ALA A 7 -17.25 2.22 8.27
C ALA A 7 -17.31 3.73 8.58
N VAL A 8 -16.66 4.54 7.73
CA VAL A 8 -16.78 6.00 7.80
C VAL A 8 -17.99 6.40 6.96
N PRO A 9 -18.92 7.23 7.50
CA PRO A 9 -20.05 7.72 6.72
C PRO A 9 -19.59 8.43 5.43
N PRO A 10 -20.28 8.26 4.31
CA PRO A 10 -19.81 8.67 2.98
C PRO A 10 -19.59 10.17 2.77
N ASN A 11 -19.97 11.01 3.71
CA ASN A 11 -19.88 12.47 3.59
C ASN A 11 -18.84 13.12 4.51
N ASP A 12 -18.03 12.32 5.24
CA ASP A 12 -17.13 12.85 6.27
C ASP A 12 -15.68 12.99 5.83
N PHE A 13 -15.38 12.80 4.54
CA PHE A 13 -14.04 12.95 4.02
C PHE A 13 -13.71 14.42 3.72
N VAL A 14 -12.48 14.80 4.08
CA VAL A 14 -11.96 16.15 3.83
C VAL A 14 -10.58 16.10 3.18
N VAL A 15 -10.30 17.07 2.32
CA VAL A 15 -8.96 17.27 1.77
C VAL A 15 -7.99 17.54 2.92
N GLY A 16 -6.83 16.87 2.90
CA GLY A 16 -5.83 16.92 3.96
C GLY A 16 -5.98 15.84 5.02
N GLN A 17 -7.07 15.05 5.00
CA GLN A 17 -7.25 13.91 5.90
C GLN A 17 -6.16 12.86 5.65
N LYS A 18 -5.55 12.36 6.73
CA LYS A 18 -4.42 11.43 6.69
C LYS A 18 -4.73 10.12 7.41
N CYS A 19 -4.03 9.08 6.96
CA CYS A 19 -3.97 7.78 7.62
C CYS A 19 -2.53 7.26 7.53
N THR A 20 -2.04 6.69 8.62
CA THR A 20 -0.70 6.10 8.70
C THR A 20 -0.80 4.63 9.08
N TYR A 21 -0.03 3.79 8.37
CA TYR A 21 0.00 2.34 8.60
C TYR A 21 1.46 1.85 8.57
N HIS A 22 1.80 0.93 9.48
CA HIS A 22 3.13 0.34 9.59
C HIS A 22 3.08 -1.15 9.25
N GLN A 23 4.07 -1.64 8.52
CA GLN A 23 4.20 -3.05 8.16
C GLN A 23 5.64 -3.51 8.28
N LEU A 24 5.87 -4.55 9.06
CA LEU A 24 7.12 -5.32 9.00
C LEU A 24 7.10 -6.17 7.74
N VAL A 25 8.13 -6.01 6.90
CA VAL A 25 8.30 -6.80 5.67
C VAL A 25 9.28 -7.94 5.98
N ASP A 26 8.76 -8.99 6.60
CA ASP A 26 9.55 -10.16 6.98
C ASP A 26 9.63 -11.23 5.88
N ASP A 27 10.43 -12.26 6.14
CA ASP A 27 10.60 -13.38 5.22
C ASP A 27 9.29 -14.11 4.93
N LYS A 28 8.44 -14.27 5.93
CA LYS A 28 7.12 -14.93 5.78
C LYS A 28 6.23 -14.17 4.80
N LEU A 29 6.20 -12.85 4.88
CA LEU A 29 5.42 -12.01 3.98
C LEU A 29 5.94 -12.12 2.54
N VAL A 30 7.25 -12.06 2.33
CA VAL A 30 7.86 -12.14 1.00
C VAL A 30 7.65 -13.51 0.37
N ARG A 31 7.88 -14.60 1.11
CA ARG A 31 7.65 -15.96 0.61
C ARG A 31 6.16 -16.23 0.37
N GLY A 32 5.30 -15.75 1.25
CA GLY A 32 3.85 -15.86 1.07
C GLY A 32 3.35 -15.15 -0.19
N TYR A 33 3.88 -13.97 -0.46
CA TYR A 33 3.58 -13.23 -1.70
C TYR A 33 4.08 -13.99 -2.94
N ALA A 34 5.30 -14.53 -2.90
CA ALA A 34 5.84 -15.34 -3.98
C ALA A 34 4.98 -16.56 -4.28
N ASP A 35 4.54 -17.27 -3.24
CA ASP A 35 3.69 -18.46 -3.37
C ASP A 35 2.30 -18.09 -3.90
N LEU A 36 1.71 -17.02 -3.41
CA LEU A 36 0.39 -16.55 -3.81
C LEU A 36 0.34 -16.10 -5.27
N THR A 37 1.36 -15.41 -5.73
CA THR A 37 1.39 -14.80 -7.08
C THR A 37 2.12 -15.64 -8.11
N GLY A 38 2.96 -16.58 -7.67
CA GLY A 38 3.89 -17.32 -8.54
C GLY A 38 5.16 -16.54 -8.88
N ASP A 39 5.36 -15.35 -8.30
CA ASP A 39 6.58 -14.55 -8.53
C ASP A 39 7.73 -15.04 -7.64
N HIS A 40 8.41 -16.06 -8.12
CA HIS A 40 9.61 -16.66 -7.49
C HIS A 40 10.91 -16.12 -8.10
N ASN A 41 10.95 -14.86 -8.54
CA ASN A 41 12.19 -14.24 -8.97
C ASN A 41 13.24 -14.35 -7.85
N LYS A 42 14.40 -14.88 -8.19
CA LYS A 42 15.45 -15.24 -7.21
C LYS A 42 15.93 -14.06 -6.35
N ILE A 43 15.81 -12.85 -6.85
CA ILE A 43 16.17 -11.66 -6.06
C ILE A 43 15.31 -11.52 -4.77
N HIS A 44 14.13 -12.14 -4.75
CA HIS A 44 13.23 -12.09 -3.61
C HIS A 44 13.37 -13.31 -2.68
N VAL A 45 13.70 -14.49 -3.21
CA VAL A 45 13.58 -15.75 -2.48
C VAL A 45 14.87 -16.54 -2.29
N ASP A 46 15.98 -16.14 -2.94
CA ASP A 46 17.26 -16.86 -2.95
C ASP A 46 18.40 -15.96 -2.41
N ASP A 47 18.83 -16.23 -1.18
CA ASP A 47 19.88 -15.44 -0.51
C ASP A 47 21.23 -15.53 -1.23
N VAL A 48 21.58 -16.72 -1.78
CA VAL A 48 22.84 -16.92 -2.50
C VAL A 48 22.86 -16.11 -3.79
N PHE A 49 21.76 -16.11 -4.51
CA PHE A 49 21.61 -15.29 -5.71
C PHE A 49 21.66 -13.79 -5.39
N ALA A 50 20.86 -13.37 -4.41
CA ALA A 50 20.72 -11.96 -4.03
C ALA A 50 22.06 -11.34 -3.59
N LYS A 51 22.88 -12.11 -2.89
CA LYS A 51 24.23 -11.69 -2.44
C LYS A 51 25.17 -11.30 -3.58
N LYS A 52 24.95 -11.87 -4.78
CA LYS A 52 25.75 -11.59 -6.00
C LYS A 52 25.24 -10.36 -6.77
N THR A 53 24.09 -9.82 -6.39
CA THR A 53 23.51 -8.64 -7.04
C THR A 53 24.05 -7.35 -6.42
N LYS A 54 23.82 -6.23 -7.09
CA LYS A 54 24.18 -4.91 -6.56
C LYS A 54 23.45 -4.56 -5.25
N PHE A 55 22.38 -5.26 -4.92
CA PHE A 55 21.66 -5.09 -3.66
C PHE A 55 22.30 -5.80 -2.48
N GLY A 56 23.09 -6.87 -2.74
CA GLY A 56 23.82 -7.63 -1.74
C GLY A 56 22.95 -8.50 -0.82
N GLN A 57 21.64 -8.39 -0.91
CA GLN A 57 20.66 -9.14 -0.13
C GLN A 57 19.31 -9.15 -0.84
N ARG A 58 18.38 -10.02 -0.39
CA ARG A 58 17.06 -10.11 -0.95
C ARG A 58 16.27 -8.81 -0.75
N ILE A 59 15.50 -8.44 -1.76
CA ILE A 59 14.57 -7.32 -1.70
C ILE A 59 13.13 -7.84 -1.78
N ALA A 60 12.21 -7.10 -1.18
CA ALA A 60 10.79 -7.39 -1.26
C ALA A 60 10.23 -7.06 -2.65
N HIS A 61 9.20 -7.78 -3.07
CA HIS A 61 8.48 -7.49 -4.31
C HIS A 61 7.84 -6.10 -4.26
N GLY A 62 7.91 -5.37 -5.36
CA GLY A 62 7.17 -4.11 -5.49
C GLY A 62 5.66 -4.28 -5.33
N GLY A 63 5.13 -5.44 -5.75
CA GLY A 63 3.72 -5.78 -5.59
C GLY A 63 3.25 -5.86 -4.13
N ILE A 64 4.13 -6.17 -3.18
CA ILE A 64 3.81 -6.12 -1.73
C ILE A 64 3.50 -4.67 -1.33
N MET A 65 4.29 -3.71 -1.78
CA MET A 65 4.08 -2.28 -1.48
C MET A 65 2.76 -1.79 -2.08
N PHE A 66 2.47 -2.16 -3.32
CA PHE A 66 1.18 -1.89 -3.95
C PHE A 66 0.01 -2.53 -3.17
N GLY A 67 0.15 -3.79 -2.74
CA GLY A 67 -0.84 -4.49 -1.94
C GLY A 67 -1.11 -3.83 -0.59
N MET A 68 -0.10 -3.24 0.04
CA MET A 68 -0.27 -2.45 1.26
C MET A 68 -1.15 -1.22 1.03
N ILE A 69 -0.94 -0.49 -0.06
CA ILE A 69 -1.79 0.66 -0.42
C ILE A 69 -3.24 0.20 -0.55
N SER A 70 -3.49 -0.86 -1.32
CA SER A 70 -4.82 -1.43 -1.51
C SER A 70 -5.48 -1.82 -0.18
N LYS A 71 -4.74 -2.50 0.70
CA LYS A 71 -5.22 -2.91 2.03
C LYS A 71 -5.68 -1.72 2.87
N VAL A 72 -4.89 -0.66 2.91
CA VAL A 72 -5.17 0.51 3.76
C VAL A 72 -6.31 1.34 3.18
N LEU A 73 -6.37 1.50 1.86
CA LEU A 73 -7.49 2.17 1.18
C LEU A 73 -8.83 1.48 1.49
N GLY A 74 -8.88 0.16 1.42
CA GLY A 74 -10.10 -0.61 1.64
C GLY A 74 -10.42 -0.91 3.10
N GLY A 75 -9.41 -0.90 3.97
CA GLY A 75 -9.56 -1.27 5.38
C GLY A 75 -9.62 -0.09 6.35
N GLU A 76 -8.98 1.02 6.03
CA GLU A 76 -8.82 2.14 6.96
C GLU A 76 -9.29 3.48 6.41
N MET A 77 -8.73 3.94 5.28
CA MET A 77 -9.09 5.26 4.72
C MET A 77 -9.01 5.25 3.19
N PRO A 78 -10.11 5.50 2.49
CA PRO A 78 -11.48 5.79 2.95
C PRO A 78 -12.18 4.66 3.69
N GLY A 79 -11.71 3.40 3.58
CA GLY A 79 -12.19 2.26 4.33
C GLY A 79 -13.19 1.39 3.57
N LEU A 80 -13.97 0.63 4.32
CA LEU A 80 -14.88 -0.39 3.79
C LEU A 80 -15.81 0.17 2.71
N GLY A 81 -15.82 -0.49 1.56
CA GLY A 81 -16.62 -0.09 0.40
C GLY A 81 -15.90 0.83 -0.59
N THR A 82 -14.65 1.19 -0.32
CA THR A 82 -13.79 1.90 -1.29
C THR A 82 -13.52 1.02 -2.50
N ILE A 83 -13.66 1.58 -3.70
CA ILE A 83 -13.33 0.89 -4.95
C ILE A 83 -12.09 1.52 -5.57
N TYR A 84 -11.10 0.70 -5.85
CA TYR A 84 -9.84 1.11 -6.46
C TYR A 84 -10.03 1.34 -7.96
N LEU A 85 -9.73 2.53 -8.45
CA LEU A 85 -9.87 2.87 -9.89
C LEU A 85 -8.52 2.86 -10.60
N SER A 86 -7.51 3.48 -10.00
CA SER A 86 -6.17 3.52 -10.59
C SER A 86 -5.10 3.83 -9.54
N GLN A 87 -3.86 3.49 -9.87
CA GLN A 87 -2.69 3.77 -9.05
C GLN A 87 -1.51 4.15 -9.94
N LEU A 88 -0.98 5.35 -9.72
CA LEU A 88 0.39 5.66 -10.08
C LEU A 88 1.28 5.22 -8.91
N VAL A 89 2.33 4.46 -9.17
CA VAL A 89 3.32 4.05 -8.18
C VAL A 89 4.72 4.16 -8.74
N ASN A 90 5.62 4.80 -7.99
CA ASN A 90 7.03 4.92 -8.31
C ASN A 90 7.85 4.23 -7.21
N PHE A 91 8.79 3.40 -7.60
CA PHE A 91 9.70 2.69 -6.71
C PHE A 91 11.06 3.41 -6.69
N HIS A 92 11.45 3.98 -5.57
CA HIS A 92 12.65 4.80 -5.44
C HIS A 92 13.82 4.07 -4.81
N ALA A 93 13.55 3.15 -3.89
CA ALA A 93 14.58 2.41 -3.17
C ALA A 93 14.10 1.01 -2.80
N PRO A 94 15.02 0.03 -2.64
CA PRO A 94 14.65 -1.32 -2.26
C PRO A 94 14.17 -1.40 -0.82
N VAL A 95 13.22 -2.29 -0.57
CA VAL A 95 12.82 -2.72 0.76
C VAL A 95 13.45 -4.08 1.01
N PHE A 96 14.28 -4.18 2.04
CA PHE A 96 14.94 -5.42 2.41
C PHE A 96 14.10 -6.25 3.38
N ILE A 97 14.43 -7.52 3.50
CA ILE A 97 13.78 -8.39 4.49
C ILE A 97 14.02 -7.82 5.90
N ASN A 98 12.97 -7.76 6.70
CA ASN A 98 12.91 -7.15 8.04
C ASN A 98 12.94 -5.61 8.09
N ASP A 99 12.89 -4.94 6.96
CA ASP A 99 12.56 -3.52 6.99
C ASP A 99 11.12 -3.30 7.48
N THR A 100 10.91 -2.24 8.23
CA THR A 100 9.57 -1.75 8.56
C THR A 100 9.26 -0.57 7.66
N VAL A 101 8.16 -0.67 6.91
CA VAL A 101 7.69 0.41 6.06
C VAL A 101 6.49 1.10 6.69
N THR A 102 6.46 2.41 6.55
CA THR A 102 5.35 3.27 6.99
C THR A 102 4.69 3.85 5.78
N LEU A 103 3.40 3.56 5.59
CA LEU A 103 2.57 4.17 4.55
C LEU A 103 1.80 5.35 5.14
N GLU A 104 1.95 6.52 4.55
CA GLU A 104 1.09 7.68 4.79
C GLU A 104 0.19 7.90 3.57
N LEU A 105 -1.11 7.92 3.81
CA LEU A 105 -2.13 8.31 2.83
C LEU A 105 -2.65 9.70 3.18
N THR A 106 -2.81 10.54 2.17
CA THR A 106 -3.39 11.89 2.32
C THR A 106 -4.40 12.13 1.21
N ILE A 107 -5.63 12.46 1.56
CA ILE A 107 -6.64 12.89 0.58
C ILE A 107 -6.23 14.25 0.03
N THR A 108 -5.98 14.33 -1.26
CA THR A 108 -5.53 15.56 -1.92
C THR A 108 -6.62 16.23 -2.76
N ALA A 109 -7.62 15.48 -3.18
CA ALA A 109 -8.76 16.04 -3.92
C ALA A 109 -10.01 15.19 -3.70
N LEU A 110 -11.14 15.86 -3.58
CA LEU A 110 -12.48 15.28 -3.63
C LEU A 110 -13.15 15.79 -4.91
N LEU A 111 -13.48 14.87 -5.80
CA LEU A 111 -13.95 15.15 -7.15
C LEU A 111 -15.42 14.74 -7.32
N PRO A 112 -16.09 15.20 -8.38
CA PRO A 112 -17.46 14.77 -8.67
C PRO A 112 -17.61 13.25 -8.79
N LYS A 113 -18.81 12.74 -8.60
CA LYS A 113 -19.18 11.33 -8.74
C LYS A 113 -18.47 10.40 -7.73
N HIS A 114 -18.27 10.90 -6.50
CA HIS A 114 -17.63 10.16 -5.39
C HIS A 114 -16.18 9.73 -5.67
N VAL A 115 -15.44 10.48 -6.46
CA VAL A 115 -14.04 10.19 -6.74
C VAL A 115 -13.15 10.96 -5.78
N ALA A 116 -12.10 10.32 -5.27
CA ALA A 116 -11.04 10.96 -4.49
C ALA A 116 -9.67 10.64 -5.07
N LYS A 117 -8.75 11.61 -4.96
CA LYS A 117 -7.32 11.43 -5.17
C LYS A 117 -6.63 11.34 -3.83
N ILE A 118 -5.76 10.35 -3.68
CA ILE A 118 -5.07 10.07 -2.41
C ILE A 118 -3.58 9.94 -2.71
N ASN A 119 -2.80 10.82 -2.11
CA ASN A 119 -1.34 10.74 -2.18
C ASN A 119 -0.84 9.60 -1.28
N CYS A 120 0.09 8.81 -1.79
CA CYS A 120 0.65 7.66 -1.10
C CYS A 120 2.17 7.85 -0.97
N VAL A 121 2.70 7.78 0.24
CA VAL A 121 4.15 7.83 0.49
C VAL A 121 4.52 6.70 1.44
N MET A 122 5.50 5.90 1.05
CA MET A 122 6.09 4.88 1.93
C MET A 122 7.53 5.21 2.26
N THR A 123 7.86 5.13 3.54
CA THR A 123 9.21 5.32 4.07
C THR A 123 9.65 4.08 4.84
N LYS A 124 10.96 3.85 4.89
CA LYS A 124 11.57 2.88 5.80
C LYS A 124 11.81 3.49 7.18
N GLN A 125 12.22 2.66 8.15
CA GLN A 125 12.60 3.09 9.50
C GLN A 125 13.69 4.17 9.51
N SER A 126 14.52 4.26 8.45
CA SER A 126 15.55 5.31 8.30
C SER A 126 15.00 6.66 7.85
N GLY A 127 13.71 6.72 7.46
CA GLY A 127 13.10 7.89 6.83
C GLY A 127 13.27 7.97 5.31
N GLU A 128 14.01 7.03 4.70
CA GLU A 128 14.16 6.98 3.24
C GLU A 128 12.83 6.66 2.57
N VAL A 129 12.45 7.45 1.56
CA VAL A 129 11.27 7.20 0.74
C VAL A 129 11.55 6.03 -0.19
N VAL A 130 10.76 4.97 -0.09
CA VAL A 130 10.88 3.77 -0.93
C VAL A 130 9.85 3.73 -2.05
N VAL A 131 8.67 4.27 -1.81
CA VAL A 131 7.58 4.34 -2.78
C VAL A 131 6.85 5.66 -2.62
N ASP A 132 6.42 6.25 -3.72
CA ASP A 132 5.40 7.28 -3.75
C ASP A 132 4.41 7.05 -4.89
N GLY A 133 3.33 7.78 -4.89
CA GLY A 133 2.33 7.71 -5.94
C GLY A 133 1.01 8.34 -5.58
N VAL A 134 0.03 8.11 -6.45
CA VAL A 134 -1.33 8.64 -6.31
C VAL A 134 -2.35 7.55 -6.61
N ALA A 135 -3.23 7.31 -5.66
CA ALA A 135 -4.40 6.46 -5.83
C ALA A 135 -5.61 7.29 -6.28
N THR A 136 -6.40 6.73 -7.17
CA THR A 136 -7.74 7.24 -7.50
C THR A 136 -8.75 6.20 -7.08
N VAL A 137 -9.73 6.61 -6.28
CA VAL A 137 -10.72 5.69 -5.72
C VAL A 137 -12.15 6.24 -5.85
N LYS A 138 -13.13 5.33 -5.83
CA LYS A 138 -14.52 5.66 -5.48
C LYS A 138 -14.69 5.57 -3.98
N LEU A 139 -15.26 6.60 -3.39
CA LEU A 139 -15.56 6.64 -1.96
C LEU A 139 -16.67 5.64 -1.60
N PRO A 140 -16.70 5.14 -0.36
CA PRO A 140 -17.60 4.06 0.06
C PRO A 140 -19.09 4.27 -0.23
N GLY A 141 -19.59 5.49 -0.13
CA GLY A 141 -20.98 5.80 -0.38
C GLY A 141 -21.48 5.53 -1.81
N TRP A 142 -20.57 5.43 -2.76
CA TRP A 142 -20.92 5.10 -4.15
C TRP A 142 -21.38 3.64 -4.31
N LEU A 143 -20.84 2.72 -3.51
CA LEU A 143 -21.08 1.28 -3.66
C LEU A 143 -22.52 0.89 -3.32
N MET A 144 -23.14 1.60 -2.36
CA MET A 144 -24.45 1.23 -1.86
C MET A 144 -25.55 1.71 -2.80
N LYS A 145 -26.46 0.79 -3.19
CA LYS A 145 -27.68 1.17 -3.91
C LYS A 145 -28.52 2.07 -3.03
N LYS A 146 -29.12 3.10 -3.61
CA LYS A 146 -30.17 3.87 -2.92
C LYS A 146 -31.34 2.94 -2.60
N ALA A 147 -31.81 3.01 -1.38
CA ALA A 147 -32.99 2.26 -0.94
C ALA A 147 -34.23 2.67 -1.74
#